data_76882d4c321e5a552e3bc7c2e78d005a
#
_entry.id   76882d4c321e5a552e3bc7c2e78d005a
#
_cell.length_a   1.000
_cell.length_b   1.000
_cell.length_c   1.000
_cell.angle_alpha   90.00
_cell.angle_beta   90.00
_cell.angle_gamma   90.00
#
_symmetry.space_group_name_H-M   'P 1'
#
loop_
_entity.id
_entity.type
_entity.pdbx_description
1 polymer ?
#
loop_
_entity_poly.entity_id
_entity_poly.type
_entity_poly.pdbx_seq_one_letter_code
_entity_poly.pdbx_strand_id
1 'polypeptide(L)'
;MSIKSSQTLVLEALKEIKTISPEQALKLSRENKCNLIDIRDVRELQKEGKVENSKHMPRGMLEFWLDPNSPYSKDIDENKEIILFCAGGLRSALAAKSLKEMGFENVSHIDGGFASMKANGFKIY
;
A
#
# COMPACT_ATOMS: atom_id res chain seq x y z
N MET A 1 -16.39 -27.27 10.08
CA MET A 1 -15.30 -26.38 9.65
C MET A 1 -15.76 -24.95 9.70
N SER A 2 -14.99 -24.09 10.33
CA SER A 2 -15.28 -22.66 10.37
C SER A 2 -14.34 -21.91 9.44
N ILE A 3 -14.89 -20.92 8.78
CA ILE A 3 -14.13 -20.05 7.86
C ILE A 3 -13.93 -18.71 8.55
N LYS A 4 -12.68 -18.27 8.59
CA LYS A 4 -12.33 -16.98 9.14
C LYS A 4 -12.80 -15.89 8.16
N SER A 5 -13.45 -14.85 8.66
CA SER A 5 -13.95 -13.77 7.80
C SER A 5 -12.81 -12.89 7.30
N SER A 6 -13.05 -12.18 6.19
CA SER A 6 -12.08 -11.20 5.69
C SER A 6 -11.86 -10.09 6.72
N GLN A 7 -12.91 -9.69 7.43
CA GLN A 7 -12.80 -8.69 8.49
C GLN A 7 -11.84 -9.15 9.59
N THR A 8 -11.93 -10.42 10.00
CA THR A 8 -11.03 -10.99 11.00
C THR A 8 -9.58 -10.96 10.51
N LEU A 9 -9.35 -11.35 9.25
CA LEU A 9 -8.00 -11.30 8.66
C LEU A 9 -7.44 -9.88 8.68
N VAL A 10 -8.25 -8.90 8.35
CA VAL A 10 -7.83 -7.49 8.38
C VAL A 10 -7.49 -7.05 9.81
N LEU A 11 -8.34 -7.37 10.77
CA LEU A 11 -8.09 -7.01 12.18
C LEU A 11 -6.80 -7.64 12.70
N GLU A 12 -6.54 -8.90 12.34
CA GLU A 12 -5.29 -9.57 12.71
C GLU A 12 -4.08 -8.91 12.06
N ALA A 13 -4.21 -8.56 10.78
CA ALA A 13 -3.14 -7.87 10.06
C ALA A 13 -2.81 -6.52 10.70
N LEU A 14 -3.84 -5.75 11.06
CA LEU A 14 -3.66 -4.43 11.66
C LEU A 14 -2.87 -4.47 12.97
N LYS A 15 -2.88 -5.59 13.68
CA LYS A 15 -2.10 -5.76 14.91
C LYS A 15 -0.62 -5.97 14.65
N GLU A 16 -0.25 -6.40 13.44
CA GLU A 16 1.11 -6.78 13.10
C GLU A 16 1.83 -5.77 12.22
N ILE A 17 1.10 -4.82 11.64
CA ILE A 17 1.63 -3.88 10.67
C ILE A 17 1.62 -2.46 11.20
N LYS A 18 2.35 -1.59 10.53
CA LYS A 18 2.38 -0.16 10.84
C LYS A 18 1.32 0.56 10.01
N THR A 19 0.44 1.28 10.67
CA THR A 19 -0.57 2.13 10.03
C THR A 19 -0.20 3.59 10.27
N ILE A 20 -0.14 4.38 9.19
CA ILE A 20 0.19 5.79 9.30
C ILE A 20 -1.00 6.64 8.83
N SER A 21 -1.03 7.90 9.28
CA SER A 21 -2.05 8.84 8.85
C SER A 21 -1.79 9.31 7.42
N PRO A 22 -2.83 9.76 6.70
CA PRO A 22 -2.63 10.34 5.38
C PRO A 22 -1.72 11.58 5.42
N GLU A 23 -1.74 12.37 6.51
CA GLU A 23 -0.87 13.54 6.67
C GLU A 23 0.60 13.13 6.72
N GLN A 24 0.92 12.09 7.49
CA GLN A 24 2.30 11.57 7.56
C GLN A 24 2.77 11.07 6.20
N ALA A 25 1.90 10.32 5.50
CA ALA A 25 2.22 9.79 4.18
C ALA A 25 2.44 10.91 3.17
N LEU A 26 1.60 11.95 3.21
CA LEU A 26 1.73 13.09 2.32
C LEU A 26 3.08 13.80 2.50
N LYS A 27 3.49 14.01 3.73
CA LYS A 27 4.77 14.63 4.04
C LYS A 27 5.94 13.79 3.48
N LEU A 28 5.92 12.49 3.73
CA LEU A 28 6.96 11.59 3.23
C LEU A 28 7.00 11.57 1.71
N SER A 29 5.84 11.57 1.06
CA SER A 29 5.74 11.58 -0.39
C SER A 29 6.29 12.87 -0.99
N ARG A 30 5.92 14.03 -0.42
CA ARG A 30 6.40 15.33 -0.88
C ARG A 30 7.91 15.49 -0.71
N GLU A 31 8.48 14.90 0.32
CA GLU A 31 9.91 14.93 0.58
C GLU A 31 10.67 13.83 -0.15
N ASN A 32 9.98 13.05 -0.96
CA ASN A 32 10.53 11.91 -1.70
C ASN A 32 11.26 10.92 -0.80
N LYS A 33 10.67 10.64 0.37
CA LYS A 33 11.24 9.74 1.38
C LYS A 33 10.60 8.36 1.44
N CYS A 34 9.72 8.05 0.51
CA CYS A 34 9.04 6.76 0.50
C CYS A 34 8.82 6.23 -0.91
N ASN A 35 8.57 4.95 -0.99
CA ASN A 35 7.99 4.30 -2.16
C ASN A 35 6.48 4.24 -1.92
N LEU A 36 5.74 5.15 -2.52
CA LEU A 36 4.29 5.19 -2.40
C LEU A 36 3.67 4.25 -3.44
N ILE A 37 3.00 3.21 -3.00
CA ILE A 37 2.50 2.15 -3.88
C ILE A 37 0.99 2.01 -3.80
N ASP A 38 0.34 2.19 -4.94
CA ASP A 38 -1.10 2.02 -5.13
C ASP A 38 -1.37 0.57 -5.53
N ILE A 39 -2.09 -0.17 -4.67
CA ILE A 39 -2.39 -1.58 -4.94
C ILE A 39 -3.82 -1.81 -5.46
N ARG A 40 -4.53 -0.74 -5.81
CA ARG A 40 -5.89 -0.84 -6.35
C ARG A 40 -5.87 -1.52 -7.72
N ASP A 41 -7.03 -1.97 -8.16
CA ASP A 41 -7.24 -2.47 -9.51
C ASP A 41 -7.11 -1.30 -10.50
N VAL A 42 -6.57 -1.57 -11.68
CA VAL A 42 -6.33 -0.51 -12.69
C VAL A 42 -7.63 0.23 -13.07
N ARG A 43 -8.78 -0.44 -13.00
CA ARG A 43 -10.08 0.19 -13.30
C ARG A 43 -10.45 1.27 -12.26
N GLU A 44 -9.99 1.11 -11.01
CA GLU A 44 -10.20 2.14 -9.98
C GLU A 44 -9.37 3.39 -10.30
N LEU A 45 -8.14 3.22 -10.79
CA LEU A 45 -7.32 4.36 -11.21
C LEU A 45 -7.94 5.07 -12.40
N GLN A 46 -8.46 4.32 -13.36
CA GLN A 46 -9.11 4.91 -14.55
C GLN A 46 -10.36 5.70 -14.20
N LYS A 47 -11.11 5.22 -13.20
CA LYS A 47 -12.37 5.85 -12.79
C LYS A 47 -12.18 7.00 -11.83
N GLU A 48 -11.28 6.84 -10.85
CA GLU A 48 -11.16 7.77 -9.73
C GLU A 48 -9.89 8.61 -9.73
N GLY A 49 -8.96 8.26 -10.61
CA GLY A 49 -7.72 8.99 -10.75
C GLY A 49 -6.53 8.33 -10.08
N LYS A 50 -5.37 8.86 -10.41
CA LYS A 50 -4.07 8.39 -9.96
C LYS A 50 -3.49 9.40 -8.97
N VAL A 51 -2.83 8.90 -7.93
CA VAL A 51 -2.17 9.74 -6.93
C VAL A 51 -0.77 10.14 -7.40
N GLU A 52 -0.45 11.43 -7.28
CA GLU A 52 0.87 11.95 -7.61
C GLU A 52 1.96 11.21 -6.83
N ASN A 53 3.05 10.89 -7.52
CA ASN A 53 4.22 10.19 -6.99
C ASN A 53 3.98 8.72 -6.61
N SER A 54 2.81 8.17 -6.93
CA SER A 54 2.57 6.76 -6.65
C SER A 54 2.98 5.86 -7.81
N LYS A 55 3.41 4.65 -7.47
CA LYS A 55 3.63 3.57 -8.43
C LYS A 55 2.46 2.61 -8.32
N HIS A 56 1.94 2.15 -9.45
CA HIS A 56 0.85 1.19 -9.44
C HIS A 56 1.40 -0.24 -9.44
N MET A 57 1.11 -0.96 -8.37
CA MET A 57 1.43 -2.39 -8.25
C MET A 57 0.17 -3.07 -7.72
N PRO A 58 -0.70 -3.59 -8.62
CA PRO A 58 -1.98 -4.16 -8.19
C PRO A 58 -1.78 -5.30 -7.21
N ARG A 59 -2.73 -5.46 -6.30
CA ARG A 59 -2.62 -6.43 -5.19
C ARG A 59 -2.20 -7.82 -5.65
N GLY A 60 -2.72 -8.27 -6.80
CA GLY A 60 -2.43 -9.61 -7.31
C GLY A 60 -1.00 -9.82 -7.80
N MET A 61 -0.25 -8.74 -8.03
CA MET A 61 1.12 -8.81 -8.53
C MET A 61 2.15 -8.31 -7.52
N LEU A 62 1.70 -7.76 -6.39
CA LEU A 62 2.58 -7.04 -5.47
C LEU A 62 3.78 -7.86 -5.02
N GLU A 63 3.56 -9.07 -4.50
CA GLU A 63 4.64 -9.91 -3.99
C GLU A 63 5.63 -10.29 -5.10
N PHE A 64 5.11 -10.57 -6.28
CA PHE A 64 5.95 -10.97 -7.43
C PHE A 64 6.80 -9.81 -7.93
N TRP A 65 6.26 -8.60 -7.93
CA TRP A 65 6.97 -7.43 -8.41
C TRP A 65 7.98 -6.88 -7.39
N LEU A 66 7.76 -7.16 -6.10
CA LEU A 66 8.68 -6.72 -5.05
C LEU A 66 9.69 -7.78 -4.63
N ASP A 67 9.52 -9.03 -5.07
CA ASP A 67 10.49 -10.09 -4.82
C ASP A 67 11.74 -9.85 -5.68
N PRO A 68 12.91 -9.55 -5.09
CA PRO A 68 14.12 -9.25 -5.85
C PRO A 68 14.64 -10.45 -6.66
N ASN A 69 14.21 -11.66 -6.33
CA ASN A 69 14.63 -12.87 -7.00
C ASN A 69 13.64 -13.34 -8.07
N SER A 70 12.52 -12.63 -8.21
CA SER A 70 11.51 -12.94 -9.22
C SER A 70 11.94 -12.41 -10.59
N PRO A 71 11.65 -13.13 -11.70
CA PRO A 71 11.85 -12.58 -13.03
C PRO A 71 10.93 -11.40 -13.34
N TYR A 72 9.90 -11.17 -12.51
CA TYR A 72 8.95 -10.08 -12.67
C TYR A 72 9.26 -8.88 -11.77
N SER A 73 10.40 -8.91 -11.08
CA SER A 73 10.78 -7.87 -10.13
C SER A 73 10.76 -6.47 -10.75
N LYS A 74 10.24 -5.50 -9.99
CA LYS A 74 10.23 -4.09 -10.36
C LYS A 74 11.14 -3.32 -9.43
N ASP A 75 11.75 -2.27 -9.95
CA ASP A 75 12.67 -1.46 -9.17
C ASP A 75 11.91 -0.54 -8.21
N ILE A 76 12.37 -0.55 -6.97
CA ILE A 76 11.99 0.44 -5.94
C ILE A 76 13.28 0.92 -5.30
N ASP A 77 13.22 2.04 -4.59
CA ASP A 77 14.35 2.51 -3.81
C ASP A 77 14.38 1.74 -2.49
N GLU A 78 15.34 0.83 -2.35
CA GLU A 78 15.45 -0.06 -1.19
C GLU A 78 15.75 0.69 0.11
N ASN A 79 16.24 1.91 0.02
CA ASN A 79 16.58 2.74 1.18
C ASN A 79 15.39 3.53 1.71
N LYS A 80 14.25 3.46 1.04
CA LYS A 80 13.05 4.20 1.41
C LYS A 80 11.96 3.27 1.90
N GLU A 81 11.19 3.77 2.85
CA GLU A 81 10.02 3.08 3.38
C GLU A 81 9.01 2.76 2.26
N ILE A 82 8.40 1.59 2.33
CA ILE A 82 7.29 1.22 1.45
C ILE A 82 6.00 1.64 2.14
N ILE A 83 5.18 2.44 1.45
CA ILE A 83 3.88 2.87 1.94
C ILE A 83 2.81 2.40 0.95
N LEU A 84 1.96 1.49 1.40
CA LEU A 84 0.91 0.91 0.57
C LEU A 84 -0.42 1.61 0.80
N PHE A 85 -1.23 1.72 -0.24
CA PHE A 85 -2.62 2.15 -0.07
C PHE A 85 -3.55 1.46 -1.06
N CYS A 86 -4.80 1.34 -0.65
CA CYS A 86 -5.89 0.88 -1.51
C CYS A 86 -7.04 1.88 -1.41
N ALA A 87 -8.28 1.49 -1.68
CA ALA A 87 -9.40 2.42 -1.63
C ALA A 87 -9.74 2.88 -0.20
N GLY A 88 -9.84 1.94 0.74
CA GLY A 88 -10.27 2.23 2.11
C GLY A 88 -9.39 1.68 3.23
N GLY A 89 -8.30 1.01 2.90
CA GLY A 89 -7.36 0.50 3.90
C GLY A 89 -7.47 -0.98 4.22
N LEU A 90 -8.40 -1.72 3.62
CA LEU A 90 -8.59 -3.14 3.93
C LEU A 90 -7.60 -4.03 3.18
N ARG A 91 -7.54 -3.89 1.85
CA ARG A 91 -6.60 -4.66 1.02
C ARG A 91 -5.16 -4.34 1.37
N SER A 92 -4.87 -3.07 1.69
CA SER A 92 -3.51 -2.65 2.03
C SER A 92 -3.05 -3.21 3.37
N ALA A 93 -3.95 -3.44 4.32
CA ALA A 93 -3.61 -4.10 5.57
C ALA A 93 -3.13 -5.52 5.33
N LEU A 94 -3.86 -6.29 4.51
CA LEU A 94 -3.47 -7.65 4.15
C LEU A 94 -2.15 -7.67 3.36
N ALA A 95 -2.00 -6.71 2.45
CA ALA A 95 -0.80 -6.60 1.64
C ALA A 95 0.44 -6.28 2.49
N ALA A 96 0.31 -5.35 3.43
CA ALA A 96 1.42 -5.00 4.33
C ALA A 96 1.86 -6.20 5.16
N LYS A 97 0.91 -6.99 5.65
CA LYS A 97 1.23 -8.22 6.38
C LYS A 97 2.00 -9.20 5.50
N SER A 98 1.56 -9.36 4.25
CA SER A 98 2.23 -10.25 3.30
C SER A 98 3.67 -9.83 3.06
N LEU A 99 3.91 -8.54 2.85
CA LEU A 99 5.27 -8.03 2.65
C LEU A 99 6.13 -8.23 3.90
N LYS A 100 5.55 -8.08 5.08
CA LYS A 100 6.26 -8.32 6.33
C LYS A 100 6.67 -9.79 6.43
N GLU A 101 5.81 -10.72 6.02
CA GLU A 101 6.12 -12.15 5.98
C GLU A 101 7.25 -12.46 5.00
N MET A 102 7.39 -11.67 3.93
CA MET A 102 8.51 -11.80 3.00
C MET A 102 9.84 -11.31 3.58
N GLY A 103 9.81 -10.54 4.66
CA GLY A 103 11.01 -10.00 5.30
C GLY A 103 11.20 -8.50 5.13
N PHE A 104 10.27 -7.80 4.50
CA PHE A 104 10.32 -6.34 4.43
C PHE A 104 10.04 -5.76 5.82
N GLU A 105 10.96 -4.97 6.35
CA GLU A 105 10.83 -4.43 7.71
C GLU A 105 10.21 -3.03 7.73
N ASN A 106 10.47 -2.24 6.68
CA ASN A 106 10.06 -0.84 6.65
C ASN A 106 8.85 -0.66 5.74
N VAL A 107 7.72 -1.20 6.16
CA VAL A 107 6.46 -1.19 5.42
C VAL A 107 5.35 -0.64 6.30
N SER A 108 4.55 0.26 5.74
CA SER A 108 3.35 0.75 6.38
C SER A 108 2.22 0.85 5.36
N HIS A 109 1.01 1.07 5.85
CA HIS A 109 -0.11 1.39 4.96
C HIS A 109 -0.86 2.60 5.50
N ILE A 110 -1.65 3.24 4.63
CA ILE A 110 -2.31 4.50 4.95
C ILE A 110 -3.71 4.24 5.49
N ASP A 111 -3.99 4.76 6.68
CA ASP A 111 -5.30 4.69 7.29
C ASP A 111 -6.34 5.37 6.40
N GLY A 112 -7.43 4.65 6.11
CA GLY A 112 -8.52 5.16 5.27
C GLY A 112 -8.24 5.16 3.77
N GLY A 113 -7.03 4.85 3.34
CA GLY A 113 -6.67 4.69 1.94
C GLY A 113 -6.90 5.91 1.06
N PHE A 114 -7.20 5.66 -0.21
CA PHE A 114 -7.37 6.70 -1.23
C PHE A 114 -8.38 7.78 -0.83
N ALA A 115 -9.51 7.38 -0.23
CA ALA A 115 -10.54 8.34 0.19
C ALA A 115 -9.98 9.36 1.18
N SER A 116 -9.23 8.90 2.19
CA SER A 116 -8.64 9.81 3.18
C SER A 116 -7.48 10.61 2.60
N MET A 117 -6.72 10.03 1.69
CA MET A 117 -5.63 10.73 0.99
C MET A 117 -6.17 11.89 0.16
N LYS A 118 -7.23 11.66 -0.60
CA LYS A 118 -7.89 12.69 -1.39
C LYS A 118 -8.40 13.83 -0.51
N ALA A 119 -8.99 13.51 0.64
CA ALA A 119 -9.50 14.49 1.60
C ALA A 119 -8.38 15.28 2.29
N ASN A 120 -7.15 14.77 2.31
CA ASN A 120 -6.02 15.34 3.05
C ASN A 120 -4.93 15.93 2.16
N GLY A 121 -5.26 16.30 0.94
CA GLY A 121 -4.39 17.13 0.12
C GLY A 121 -3.48 16.42 -0.87
N PHE A 122 -3.61 15.12 -1.05
CA PHE A 122 -2.88 14.44 -2.12
C PHE A 122 -3.41 14.91 -3.47
N LYS A 123 -2.50 15.14 -4.39
CA LYS A 123 -2.87 15.56 -5.75
C LYS A 123 -3.28 14.34 -6.57
N ILE A 124 -4.45 14.45 -7.19
CA ILE A 124 -5.07 13.39 -8.01
C ILE A 124 -5.20 13.88 -9.44
N TYR A 125 -4.90 13.02 -10.40
CA TYR A 125 -5.12 13.28 -11.82
C TYR A 125 -5.74 12.12 -12.56
#